data_fd40d141157341a962313ed9ed57e339
#
_entry.id   fd40d141157341a962313ed9ed57e339
#
_cell.length_a   1.000
_cell.length_b   1.000
_cell.length_c   1.000
_cell.angle_alpha   90.00
_cell.angle_beta   90.00
_cell.angle_gamma   90.00
#
_symmetry.space_group_name_H-M   'P 1'
#
loop_
_entity.id
_entity.type
_entity.pdbx_description
1 polymer ?
#
loop_
_entity_poly.entity_id
_entity_poly.type
_entity_poly.pdbx_seq_one_letter_code
_entity_poly.pdbx_strand_id
1 'polypeptide(L)'
;MCIRDSYNASDRRISLECKRKEHTMTNKESCRLSREQFDKILAGQQPELDSPLLRRFWALQAENGLAPKVIVAYERTPFVYAPGNVRITFDRNIGSTTDLSGFFRENLPLRPVMPMGKHVLEVKYDEFLPDFLYDVMNLGSLRQSAYSKSVSYTHLPLF
;
A
#
# COMPACT_ATOMS: atom_id res chain seq x y z
N MET A 1 6.74 1.09 9.03
CA MET A 1 6.19 2.11 8.12
C MET A 1 4.68 2.10 8.26
N CYS A 2 4.05 3.23 8.49
CA CYS A 2 2.58 3.33 8.59
C CYS A 2 2.01 3.77 7.24
N ILE A 3 1.04 3.00 6.73
CA ILE A 3 0.37 3.25 5.46
C ILE A 3 -1.12 3.35 5.76
N ARG A 4 -1.80 4.26 5.09
CA ARG A 4 -3.26 4.41 5.15
C ARG A 4 -3.83 3.93 3.82
N ASP A 5 -4.79 3.05 3.87
CA ASP A 5 -5.43 2.49 2.69
C ASP A 5 -6.88 2.93 2.58
N SER A 6 -7.29 3.25 1.36
CA SER A 6 -8.67 3.43 0.95
C SER A 6 -8.87 2.70 -0.39
N TYR A 7 -10.09 2.25 -0.65
CA TYR A 7 -10.44 1.54 -1.89
C TYR A 7 -11.43 2.37 -2.70
N ASN A 8 -11.17 2.49 -4.02
CA ASN A 8 -12.05 3.18 -4.99
C ASN A 8 -12.39 4.61 -4.58
N ALA A 9 -11.41 5.36 -4.10
CA ALA A 9 -11.58 6.73 -3.60
C ALA A 9 -12.69 6.89 -2.53
N SER A 10 -13.13 5.79 -1.92
CA SER A 10 -14.23 5.76 -0.98
C SER A 10 -13.74 5.96 0.46
N ASP A 11 -14.47 6.76 1.24
CA ASP A 11 -14.22 6.95 2.67
C ASP A 11 -14.94 5.91 3.56
N ARG A 12 -15.70 4.97 2.94
CA ARG A 12 -16.41 3.92 3.69
C ARG A 12 -15.50 3.01 4.50
N ARG A 13 -14.24 2.84 4.02
CA ARG A 13 -13.25 2.02 4.71
C ARG A 13 -11.88 2.67 4.61
N ILE A 14 -11.51 3.37 5.67
CA ILE A 14 -10.16 3.92 5.83
C ILE A 14 -9.44 3.07 6.87
N SER A 15 -8.20 2.69 6.60
CA SER A 15 -7.39 1.88 7.50
C SER A 15 -6.01 2.49 7.70
N LEU A 16 -5.54 2.52 8.92
CA LEU A 16 -4.13 2.73 9.25
C LEU A 16 -3.44 1.38 9.29
N GLU A 17 -2.37 1.22 8.53
CA GLU A 17 -1.57 -0.01 8.51
C GLU A 17 -0.12 0.26 8.91
N CYS A 18 0.43 -0.58 9.76
CA CYS A 18 1.83 -0.61 10.09
C CYS A 18 2.42 -1.94 9.64
N LYS A 19 3.41 -1.88 8.75
CA LYS A 19 4.18 -3.04 8.31
C LYS A 19 5.57 -2.95 8.89
N ARG A 20 5.95 -3.96 9.65
CA ARG A 20 7.31 -4.14 10.18
C ARG A 20 7.94 -5.35 9.52
N LYS A 21 9.15 -5.18 9.05
CA LYS A 21 9.95 -6.31 8.57
C LYS A 21 10.88 -6.73 9.71
N GLU A 22 10.70 -7.95 10.18
CA GLU A 22 11.54 -8.57 11.20
C GLU A 22 12.18 -9.80 10.55
N HIS A 23 13.48 -9.68 10.24
CA HIS A 23 14.23 -10.70 9.48
C HIS A 23 13.59 -10.97 8.12
N THR A 24 13.07 -12.19 7.91
CA THR A 24 12.40 -12.63 6.68
C THR A 24 10.88 -12.45 6.73
N MET A 25 10.32 -12.20 7.91
CA MET A 25 8.87 -12.10 8.12
C MET A 25 8.40 -10.65 8.09
N THR A 26 7.16 -10.45 7.63
CA THR A 26 6.50 -9.14 7.68
C THR A 26 5.33 -9.22 8.64
N ASN A 27 5.43 -8.52 9.75
CA ASN A 27 4.30 -8.31 10.65
C ASN A 27 3.48 -7.13 10.15
N LYS A 28 2.17 -7.32 10.08
CA LYS A 28 1.20 -6.32 9.65
C LYS A 28 0.17 -6.09 10.75
N GLU A 29 0.13 -4.89 11.28
CA GLU A 29 -0.93 -4.41 12.16
C GLU A 29 -1.83 -3.45 11.40
N SER A 30 -3.13 -3.46 11.69
CA SER A 30 -4.08 -2.52 11.08
C SER A 30 -5.19 -2.13 12.05
N CYS A 31 -5.65 -0.89 11.96
CA CYS A 31 -6.86 -0.43 12.61
C CYS A 31 -7.71 0.40 11.62
N ARG A 32 -9.00 0.46 11.88
CA ARG A 32 -9.92 1.28 11.10
C ARG A 32 -9.81 2.72 11.58
N LEU A 33 -9.95 3.67 10.65
CA LEU A 33 -10.05 5.09 10.95
C LEU A 33 -11.44 5.59 10.54
N SER A 34 -11.98 6.51 11.33
CA SER A 34 -13.09 7.35 10.89
C SER A 34 -12.60 8.41 9.90
N ARG A 35 -13.50 9.02 9.16
CA ARG A 35 -13.18 10.14 8.28
C ARG A 35 -12.60 11.31 9.09
N GLU A 36 -13.17 11.62 10.24
CA GLU A 36 -12.70 12.68 11.11
C GLU A 36 -11.27 12.44 11.62
N GLN A 37 -10.96 11.19 12.05
CA GLN A 37 -9.61 10.82 12.46
C GLN A 37 -8.60 10.99 11.33
N PHE A 38 -8.99 10.60 10.11
CA PHE A 38 -8.17 10.76 8.93
C PHE A 38 -7.88 12.24 8.63
N ASP A 39 -8.91 13.08 8.63
CA ASP A 39 -8.77 14.52 8.33
C ASP A 39 -7.89 15.22 9.38
N LYS A 40 -8.05 14.90 10.67
CA LYS A 40 -7.19 15.40 11.75
C LYS A 40 -5.72 14.98 11.56
N ILE A 41 -5.47 13.73 11.18
CA ILE A 41 -4.10 13.25 10.90
C ILE A 41 -3.46 14.03 9.75
N LEU A 42 -4.21 14.32 8.68
CA LEU A 42 -3.71 15.11 7.56
C LEU A 42 -3.40 16.55 7.97
N ALA A 43 -4.24 17.13 8.85
CA ALA A 43 -4.06 18.48 9.36
C ALA A 43 -2.96 18.59 10.44
N GLY A 44 -2.32 17.46 10.83
CA GLY A 44 -1.36 17.44 11.93
C GLY A 44 -2.00 17.64 13.30
N GLN A 45 -3.31 17.44 13.42
CA GLN A 45 -4.07 17.56 14.65
C GLN A 45 -4.26 16.18 15.30
N GLN A 46 -4.32 16.17 16.63
CA GLN A 46 -4.53 14.93 17.37
C GLN A 46 -5.95 14.38 17.12
N PRO A 47 -6.06 13.16 16.57
CA PRO A 47 -7.33 12.46 16.47
C PRO A 47 -7.74 11.85 17.81
N GLU A 48 -8.96 11.35 17.92
CA GLU A 48 -9.35 10.45 19.01
C GLU A 48 -8.51 9.18 18.96
N LEU A 49 -7.82 8.84 20.05
CA LEU A 49 -6.85 7.74 20.11
C LEU A 49 -7.49 6.46 20.64
N ASP A 50 -8.43 5.90 19.90
CA ASP A 50 -9.26 4.74 20.26
C ASP A 50 -8.56 3.39 20.09
N SER A 51 -7.44 3.33 19.34
CA SER A 51 -6.70 2.09 19.10
C SER A 51 -5.23 2.18 19.51
N PRO A 52 -4.60 1.05 19.95
CA PRO A 52 -3.17 1.03 20.27
C PRO A 52 -2.28 1.43 19.11
N LEU A 53 -2.64 1.00 17.87
CA LEU A 53 -1.88 1.34 16.68
C LEU A 53 -1.94 2.84 16.39
N LEU A 54 -3.10 3.46 16.55
CA LEU A 54 -3.27 4.89 16.33
C LEU A 54 -2.52 5.73 17.37
N ARG A 55 -2.53 5.30 18.64
CA ARG A 55 -1.71 5.92 19.69
C ARG A 55 -0.23 5.88 19.35
N ARG A 56 0.27 4.71 18.93
CA ARG A 56 1.68 4.56 18.53
C ARG A 56 2.02 5.40 17.29
N PHE A 57 1.12 5.44 16.31
CA PHE A 57 1.31 6.28 15.13
C PHE A 57 1.40 7.76 15.49
N TRP A 58 0.51 8.24 16.36
CA TRP A 58 0.51 9.63 16.80
C TRP A 58 1.77 10.00 17.58
N ALA A 59 2.22 9.14 18.49
CA ALA A 59 3.49 9.33 19.19
C ALA A 59 4.67 9.46 18.21
N LEU A 60 4.78 8.56 17.23
CA LEU A 60 5.81 8.63 16.19
C LEU A 60 5.72 9.90 15.35
N GLN A 61 4.51 10.39 15.09
CA GLN A 61 4.29 11.64 14.37
C GLN A 61 4.81 12.83 15.18
N ALA A 62 4.54 12.86 16.46
CA ALA A 62 4.98 13.92 17.36
C ALA A 62 6.50 13.89 17.62
N GLU A 63 7.07 12.70 17.85
CA GLU A 63 8.48 12.54 18.20
C GLU A 63 9.42 12.66 16.99
N ASN A 64 9.02 12.12 15.84
CA ASN A 64 9.90 11.98 14.67
C ASN A 64 9.45 12.86 13.48
N GLY A 65 8.47 13.74 13.66
CA GLY A 65 7.94 14.55 12.56
C GLY A 65 7.32 13.71 11.42
N LEU A 66 6.82 12.52 11.74
CA LEU A 66 6.24 11.64 10.75
C LEU A 66 4.98 12.28 10.15
N ALA A 67 4.98 12.54 8.86
CA ALA A 67 3.85 13.14 8.16
C ALA A 67 3.53 12.38 6.87
N PRO A 68 2.28 12.42 6.41
CA PRO A 68 1.93 11.97 5.08
C PRO A 68 2.77 12.69 4.03
N LYS A 69 3.30 11.96 3.04
CA LYS A 69 4.17 12.54 2.01
C LYS A 69 3.60 12.39 0.61
N VAL A 70 2.90 11.30 0.36
CA VAL A 70 2.51 10.91 -0.99
C VAL A 70 1.27 10.04 -0.96
N ILE A 71 0.41 10.23 -1.94
CA ILE A 71 -0.63 9.28 -2.31
C ILE A 71 -0.07 8.41 -3.43
N VAL A 72 -0.21 7.10 -3.29
CA VAL A 72 0.07 6.13 -4.35
C VAL A 72 -1.23 5.43 -4.69
N ALA A 73 -1.61 5.49 -5.95
CA ALA A 73 -2.80 4.83 -6.47
C ALA A 73 -2.43 3.85 -7.58
N TYR A 74 -3.22 2.81 -7.72
CA TYR A 74 -3.04 1.78 -8.73
C TYR A 74 -4.34 0.99 -8.92
N GLU A 75 -4.46 0.36 -10.08
CA GLU A 75 -5.53 -0.59 -10.37
C GLU A 75 -5.08 -1.99 -10.00
N ARG A 76 -5.90 -2.73 -9.24
CA ARG A 76 -5.58 -4.09 -8.82
C ARG A 76 -6.61 -5.10 -9.34
N THR A 77 -6.13 -6.13 -10.02
CA THR A 77 -6.91 -7.31 -10.36
C THR A 77 -6.43 -8.49 -9.51
N PRO A 78 -7.23 -8.95 -8.52
CA PRO A 78 -6.87 -10.09 -7.68
C PRO A 78 -7.42 -11.38 -8.25
N PHE A 79 -6.65 -12.46 -8.12
CA PHE A 79 -7.06 -13.85 -8.33
C PHE A 79 -6.78 -14.61 -7.04
N VAL A 80 -7.73 -15.43 -6.62
CA VAL A 80 -7.64 -16.23 -5.39
C VAL A 80 -7.87 -17.68 -5.74
N TYR A 81 -7.00 -18.55 -5.24
CA TYR A 81 -7.14 -19.99 -5.31
C TYR A 81 -7.07 -20.56 -3.88
N ALA A 82 -8.16 -21.18 -3.45
CA ALA A 82 -8.34 -21.59 -2.06
C ALA A 82 -7.30 -22.62 -1.55
N PRO A 83 -6.96 -23.69 -2.30
CA PRO A 83 -5.88 -24.58 -1.88
C PRO A 83 -4.55 -23.83 -1.81
N GLY A 84 -3.84 -23.95 -0.68
CA GLY A 84 -2.60 -23.23 -0.42
C GLY A 84 -2.78 -21.72 -0.14
N ASN A 85 -4.03 -21.24 -0.01
CA ASN A 85 -4.34 -19.83 0.20
C ASN A 85 -3.61 -18.90 -0.79
N VAL A 86 -3.55 -19.33 -2.07
CA VAL A 86 -2.81 -18.61 -3.09
C VAL A 86 -3.56 -17.35 -3.48
N ARG A 87 -2.86 -16.23 -3.48
CA ARG A 87 -3.35 -14.94 -3.98
C ARG A 87 -2.36 -14.37 -4.97
N ILE A 88 -2.82 -14.17 -6.20
CA ILE A 88 -2.09 -13.54 -7.27
C ILE A 88 -2.72 -12.18 -7.53
N THR A 89 -1.95 -11.11 -7.58
CA THR A 89 -2.45 -9.78 -7.87
C THR A 89 -1.65 -9.12 -8.97
N PHE A 90 -2.36 -8.52 -9.93
CA PHE A 90 -1.79 -7.64 -10.93
C PHE A 90 -2.07 -6.19 -10.55
N ASP A 91 -1.02 -5.42 -10.32
CA ASP A 91 -1.11 -3.98 -10.07
C ASP A 91 -0.66 -3.24 -11.32
N ARG A 92 -1.57 -2.42 -11.85
CA ARG A 92 -1.39 -1.66 -13.10
C ARG A 92 -1.57 -0.17 -12.82
N ASN A 93 -1.14 0.66 -13.77
CA ASN A 93 -1.34 2.12 -13.74
C ASN A 93 -0.90 2.73 -12.40
N ILE A 94 0.27 2.25 -11.90
CA ILE A 94 0.79 2.70 -10.62
C ILE A 94 1.30 4.13 -10.78
N GLY A 95 0.68 5.05 -10.05
CA GLY A 95 1.04 6.45 -10.06
C GLY A 95 1.06 7.04 -8.66
N SER A 96 1.63 8.23 -8.53
CA SER A 96 1.74 8.95 -7.27
C SER A 96 1.48 10.44 -7.43
N THR A 97 1.09 11.07 -6.32
CA THR A 97 0.96 12.52 -6.21
C THR A 97 1.29 12.99 -4.80
N THR A 98 1.78 14.20 -4.69
CA THR A 98 1.98 14.89 -3.41
C THR A 98 0.77 15.72 -2.99
N ASP A 99 -0.24 15.85 -3.85
CA ASP A 99 -1.50 16.49 -3.49
C ASP A 99 -2.32 15.58 -2.56
N LEU A 100 -2.07 15.71 -1.27
CA LEU A 100 -2.72 14.92 -0.23
C LEU A 100 -4.21 15.25 -0.09
N SER A 101 -4.65 16.42 -0.54
CA SER A 101 -6.06 16.84 -0.48
C SER A 101 -6.94 15.99 -1.41
N GLY A 102 -6.33 15.38 -2.41
CA GLY A 102 -7.00 14.54 -3.40
C GLY A 102 -7.25 13.10 -2.99
N PHE A 103 -7.01 12.69 -1.74
CA PHE A 103 -7.02 11.27 -1.34
C PHE A 103 -8.33 10.52 -1.67
N PHE A 104 -9.46 11.20 -1.71
CA PHE A 104 -10.77 10.64 -2.06
C PHE A 104 -11.30 11.12 -3.41
N ARG A 105 -10.45 11.69 -4.26
CA ARG A 105 -10.86 12.10 -5.62
C ARG A 105 -10.72 10.91 -6.58
N GLU A 106 -11.78 10.62 -7.34
CA GLU A 106 -11.77 9.57 -8.35
C GLU A 106 -10.77 9.86 -9.49
N ASN A 107 -10.69 11.11 -9.94
CA ASN A 107 -9.82 11.56 -11.02
C ASN A 107 -8.62 12.33 -10.47
N LEU A 108 -7.84 11.69 -9.61
CA LEU A 108 -6.64 12.27 -9.06
C LEU A 108 -5.53 12.34 -10.11
N PRO A 109 -4.95 13.52 -10.41
CA PRO A 109 -3.79 13.59 -11.28
C PRO A 109 -2.61 12.86 -10.68
N LEU A 110 -2.15 11.80 -11.36
CA LEU A 110 -1.07 10.94 -10.92
C LEU A 110 0.11 11.02 -11.86
N ARG A 111 1.32 11.11 -11.31
CA ARG A 111 2.55 10.92 -12.04
C ARG A 111 2.86 9.42 -12.08
N PRO A 112 3.08 8.81 -13.26
CA PRO A 112 3.47 7.40 -13.36
C PRO A 112 4.73 7.09 -12.55
N VAL A 113 4.71 6.01 -11.78
CA VAL A 113 5.85 5.52 -10.99
C VAL A 113 6.65 4.49 -11.77
N MET A 114 6.04 3.90 -12.81
CA MET A 114 6.63 2.90 -13.68
C MET A 114 6.48 3.30 -15.14
N PRO A 115 7.36 2.84 -16.04
CA PRO A 115 7.16 2.97 -17.47
C PRO A 115 5.82 2.40 -17.91
N MET A 116 5.19 3.03 -18.92
CA MET A 116 3.93 2.57 -19.48
C MET A 116 4.04 1.10 -19.91
N GLY A 117 2.97 0.33 -19.70
CA GLY A 117 2.90 -1.09 -20.04
C GLY A 117 3.61 -2.03 -19.05
N LYS A 118 4.30 -1.52 -18.05
CA LYS A 118 4.84 -2.34 -16.95
C LYS A 118 3.83 -2.49 -15.82
N HIS A 119 3.74 -3.72 -15.29
CA HIS A 119 2.82 -4.09 -14.23
C HIS A 119 3.59 -4.81 -13.12
N VAL A 120 3.02 -4.82 -11.92
CA VAL A 120 3.56 -5.61 -10.81
C VAL A 120 2.70 -6.83 -10.62
N LEU A 121 3.32 -8.01 -10.76
CA LEU A 121 2.74 -9.29 -10.38
C LEU A 121 3.22 -9.63 -8.96
N GLU A 122 2.28 -9.77 -8.05
CA GLU A 122 2.57 -10.23 -6.67
C GLU A 122 1.89 -11.58 -6.45
N VAL A 123 2.66 -12.54 -5.96
CA VAL A 123 2.17 -13.88 -5.62
C VAL A 123 2.38 -14.10 -4.14
N LYS A 124 1.33 -14.50 -3.44
CA LYS A 124 1.34 -14.89 -2.03
C LYS A 124 0.69 -16.24 -1.88
N TYR A 125 1.27 -17.08 -1.06
CA TYR A 125 0.74 -18.38 -0.67
C TYR A 125 1.27 -18.75 0.72
N ASP A 126 0.62 -19.67 1.40
CA ASP A 126 1.02 -20.07 2.76
C ASP A 126 2.06 -21.18 2.71
N GLU A 127 1.64 -22.43 2.52
CA GLU A 127 2.54 -23.57 2.63
C GLU A 127 3.11 -24.02 1.27
N PHE A 128 2.29 -24.01 0.23
CA PHE A 128 2.71 -24.46 -1.10
C PHE A 128 2.01 -23.68 -2.21
N LEU A 129 2.71 -23.59 -3.33
CA LEU A 129 2.17 -23.10 -4.59
C LEU A 129 1.92 -24.29 -5.52
N PRO A 130 0.68 -24.54 -5.97
CA PRO A 130 0.40 -25.62 -6.91
C PRO A 130 1.23 -25.54 -8.18
N ASP A 131 1.72 -26.69 -8.68
CA ASP A 131 2.63 -26.75 -9.84
C ASP A 131 2.05 -26.07 -11.07
N PHE A 132 0.77 -26.25 -11.35
CA PHE A 132 0.13 -25.62 -12.50
C PHE A 132 0.14 -24.09 -12.42
N LEU A 133 0.05 -23.52 -11.21
CA LEU A 133 0.17 -22.07 -11.02
C LEU A 133 1.62 -21.62 -11.18
N TYR A 134 2.55 -22.43 -10.69
CA TYR A 134 3.98 -22.17 -10.88
C TYR A 134 4.34 -22.16 -12.38
N ASP A 135 3.86 -23.13 -13.14
CA ASP A 135 4.11 -23.25 -14.59
C ASP A 135 3.50 -22.09 -15.37
N VAL A 136 2.25 -21.71 -15.06
CA VAL A 136 1.58 -20.55 -15.70
C VAL A 136 2.32 -19.24 -15.39
N MET A 137 2.92 -19.12 -14.20
CA MET A 137 3.65 -17.92 -13.81
C MET A 137 5.13 -17.96 -14.17
N ASN A 138 5.62 -19.07 -14.67
CA ASN A 138 6.99 -19.20 -15.16
C ASN A 138 7.14 -18.44 -16.49
N LEU A 139 7.25 -17.15 -16.39
CA LEU A 139 7.33 -16.22 -17.53
C LEU A 139 8.77 -16.11 -18.08
N GLY A 140 9.53 -17.18 -18.01
CA GLY A 140 10.87 -17.33 -18.61
C GLY A 140 11.90 -16.38 -18.06
N SER A 141 12.05 -15.20 -18.64
CA SER A 141 13.11 -14.24 -18.31
C SER A 141 12.81 -13.33 -17.11
N LEU A 142 11.62 -13.42 -16.50
CA LEU A 142 11.26 -12.57 -15.37
C LEU A 142 12.00 -13.00 -14.10
N ARG A 143 12.63 -12.02 -13.46
CA ARG A 143 13.31 -12.24 -12.17
C ARG A 143 12.45 -11.70 -11.04
N GLN A 144 12.34 -12.46 -9.96
CA GLN A 144 11.73 -12.00 -8.73
C GLN A 144 12.55 -10.83 -8.15
N SER A 145 11.88 -9.75 -7.79
CA SER A 145 12.51 -8.60 -7.17
C SER A 145 11.66 -8.07 -6.01
N ALA A 146 12.32 -7.44 -5.04
CA ALA A 146 11.60 -6.70 -4.01
C ALA A 146 11.06 -5.40 -4.62
N TYR A 147 9.74 -5.19 -4.55
CA TYR A 147 9.10 -3.99 -5.01
C TYR A 147 8.24 -3.35 -3.90
N SER A 148 8.51 -2.10 -3.60
CA SER A 148 7.70 -1.31 -2.68
C SER A 148 7.17 -0.06 -3.37
N LYS A 149 5.85 0.03 -3.53
CA LYS A 149 5.19 1.15 -4.20
C LYS A 149 5.53 2.50 -3.57
N SER A 150 5.64 2.56 -2.24
CA SER A 150 5.97 3.79 -1.52
C SER A 150 7.45 4.16 -1.58
N VAL A 151 8.36 3.18 -1.71
CA VAL A 151 9.81 3.42 -1.84
C VAL A 151 10.17 3.83 -3.26
N SER A 152 9.50 3.28 -4.26
CA SER A 152 9.73 3.64 -5.67
C SER A 152 9.48 5.11 -5.96
N TYR A 153 8.60 5.77 -5.19
CA TYR A 153 8.38 7.21 -5.29
C TYR A 153 9.59 8.03 -4.80
N THR A 154 10.22 7.62 -3.70
CA THR A 154 11.34 8.37 -3.08
C THR A 154 12.64 8.29 -3.88
N HIS A 155 12.74 7.37 -4.85
CA HIS A 155 13.91 7.15 -5.69
C HIS A 155 13.71 7.65 -7.13
N LEU A 156 12.60 8.32 -7.45
CA LEU A 156 12.46 9.01 -8.73
C LEU A 156 13.36 10.25 -8.68
N PRO A 157 14.30 10.43 -9.63
CA PRO A 157 15.07 11.65 -9.71
C PRO A 157 14.11 12.83 -9.88
N LEU A 158 14.31 13.85 -9.05
CA LEU A 158 13.66 15.15 -9.21
C LEU A 158 14.29 15.77 -10.47
N PHE A 159 13.58 15.71 -11.61
CA PHE A 159 13.89 16.51 -12.78
C PHE A 159 13.09 17.79 -12.77
#